data_743d5912bec73d6a0ed097fb0ec56dd2
#
_entry.id   743d5912bec73d6a0ed097fb0ec56dd2
#
_cell.length_a   1.000
_cell.length_b   1.000
_cell.length_c   1.000
_cell.angle_alpha   90.00
_cell.angle_beta   90.00
_cell.angle_gamma   90.00
#
_symmetry.space_group_name_H-M   'P 1'
#
loop_
_entity.id
_entity.type
_entity.pdbx_description
1 polymer ?
#
loop_
_entity_poly.entity_id
_entity_poly.type
_entity_poly.pdbx_seq_one_letter_code
_entity_poly.pdbx_strand_id
1 'polypeptide(L)'
;MAKKMMATVKLQVKGGQANPSPPIGPALGQHGVNIAEFCKSFNAKTQDQIGVVIPVIITIYADRSFSFITKTPPASVLLKQAAKIAKGSSQPNREKVGEVTRKQIEDIAKMKMEDLNAYDLEQAMRIIEGTARSMGIQVV
;
A
#
# COMPACT_ATOMS: atom_id res chain seq x y z
N MET A 1 15.24 -8.21 25.43
CA MET A 1 14.97 -9.52 24.84
C MET A 1 13.95 -9.41 23.71
N ALA A 2 14.14 -10.19 22.67
CA ALA A 2 13.18 -10.21 21.58
C ALA A 2 11.86 -10.85 22.05
N LYS A 3 10.74 -10.17 21.76
CA LYS A 3 9.41 -10.71 22.07
C LYS A 3 9.05 -11.79 21.06
N LYS A 4 8.35 -12.80 21.53
CA LYS A 4 7.89 -13.86 20.62
C LYS A 4 6.80 -13.32 19.71
N MET A 5 7.01 -13.42 18.40
CA MET A 5 6.02 -13.03 17.40
C MET A 5 4.86 -14.03 17.40
N MET A 6 3.65 -13.53 17.55
CA MET A 6 2.45 -14.33 17.55
C MET A 6 1.79 -14.37 16.18
N ALA A 7 1.70 -13.22 15.52
CA ALA A 7 1.07 -13.12 14.22
C ALA A 7 1.56 -11.87 13.49
N THR A 8 1.40 -11.88 12.17
CA THR A 8 1.65 -10.72 11.33
C THR A 8 0.39 -10.42 10.53
N VAL A 9 -0.05 -9.17 10.56
CA VAL A 9 -1.25 -8.72 9.84
C VAL A 9 -0.84 -7.67 8.83
N LYS A 10 -1.31 -7.83 7.58
CA LYS A 10 -1.07 -6.87 6.51
C LYS A 10 -2.38 -6.17 6.17
N LEU A 11 -2.38 -4.85 6.22
CA LEU A 11 -3.56 -4.03 5.94
C LEU A 11 -3.21 -2.90 5.00
N GLN A 12 -4.24 -2.37 4.33
CA GLN A 12 -4.14 -1.15 3.54
C GLN A 12 -5.08 -0.13 4.17
N VAL A 13 -4.52 0.98 4.66
CA VAL A 13 -5.25 1.99 5.41
C VAL A 13 -4.95 3.36 4.83
N LYS A 14 -5.96 4.21 4.72
CA LYS A 14 -5.74 5.59 4.29
C LYS A 14 -4.95 6.36 5.35
N GLY A 15 -3.92 7.05 4.91
CA GLY A 15 -3.05 7.82 5.79
C GLY A 15 -3.83 8.86 6.59
N GLY A 16 -3.56 8.95 7.88
CA GLY A 16 -4.22 9.88 8.78
C GLY A 16 -5.68 9.60 9.07
N GLN A 17 -6.24 8.52 8.53
CA GLN A 17 -7.67 8.19 8.64
C GLN A 17 -7.94 6.80 9.20
N ALA A 18 -7.01 6.24 9.96
CA ALA A 18 -7.24 4.95 10.60
C ALA A 18 -8.29 5.09 11.70
N ASN A 19 -9.23 4.14 11.76
CA ASN A 19 -10.28 4.12 12.76
C ASN A 19 -10.62 2.66 13.11
N PRO A 20 -11.37 2.42 14.21
CA PRO A 20 -11.71 1.06 14.63
C PRO A 20 -12.69 0.31 13.74
N SER A 21 -13.23 0.95 12.71
CA SER A 21 -14.16 0.29 11.79
C SER A 21 -13.42 -0.68 10.87
N PRO A 22 -14.12 -1.60 10.18
CA PRO A 22 -13.46 -2.49 9.22
C PRO A 22 -12.64 -1.72 8.19
N PRO A 23 -11.47 -2.26 7.74
CA PRO A 23 -10.94 -3.60 8.05
C PRO A 23 -10.06 -3.69 9.29
N ILE A 24 -9.79 -2.58 9.98
CA ILE A 24 -8.82 -2.54 11.07
C ILE A 24 -9.35 -3.25 12.32
N GLY A 25 -10.59 -2.95 12.72
CA GLY A 25 -11.17 -3.50 13.92
C GLY A 25 -11.17 -5.02 13.96
N PRO A 26 -11.81 -5.71 12.99
CA PRO A 26 -11.81 -7.16 12.97
C PRO A 26 -10.44 -7.80 12.86
N ALA A 27 -9.54 -7.20 12.05
CA ALA A 27 -8.20 -7.75 11.84
C ALA A 27 -7.35 -7.74 13.10
N LEU A 28 -7.42 -6.67 13.88
CA LEU A 28 -6.65 -6.53 15.11
C LEU A 28 -7.39 -7.10 16.33
N GLY A 29 -8.69 -7.03 16.34
CA GLY A 29 -9.50 -7.54 17.44
C GLY A 29 -9.33 -9.03 17.69
N GLN A 30 -9.12 -9.82 16.64
CA GLN A 30 -8.84 -11.25 16.74
C GLN A 30 -7.61 -11.57 17.57
N HIS A 31 -6.66 -10.67 17.61
CA HIS A 31 -5.38 -10.86 18.29
C HIS A 31 -5.33 -10.15 19.63
N GLY A 32 -6.39 -9.47 20.04
CA GLY A 32 -6.42 -8.76 21.31
C GLY A 32 -5.57 -7.50 21.37
N VAL A 33 -5.25 -6.93 20.22
CA VAL A 33 -4.45 -5.70 20.12
C VAL A 33 -5.30 -4.48 20.43
N ASN A 34 -4.70 -3.46 21.07
CA ASN A 34 -5.38 -2.20 21.34
C ASN A 34 -5.54 -1.41 20.04
N ILE A 35 -6.74 -1.45 19.47
CA ILE A 35 -7.05 -0.83 18.19
C ILE A 35 -6.91 0.69 18.25
N ALA A 36 -7.36 1.32 19.34
CA ALA A 36 -7.30 2.76 19.51
C ALA A 36 -5.85 3.25 19.52
N GLU A 37 -4.96 2.55 20.19
CA GLU A 37 -3.55 2.88 20.24
C GLU A 37 -2.90 2.76 18.85
N PHE A 38 -3.22 1.71 18.11
CA PHE A 38 -2.75 1.54 16.74
C PHE A 38 -3.20 2.69 15.84
N CYS A 39 -4.50 3.01 15.88
CA CYS A 39 -5.06 4.09 15.07
C CYS A 39 -4.38 5.43 15.37
N LYS A 40 -4.19 5.73 16.63
CA LYS A 40 -3.52 6.96 17.06
C LYS A 40 -2.08 7.04 16.55
N SER A 41 -1.32 5.97 16.74
CA SER A 41 0.09 5.90 16.31
C SER A 41 0.22 5.98 14.79
N PHE A 42 -0.62 5.25 14.06
CA PHE A 42 -0.63 5.26 12.60
C PHE A 42 -0.98 6.63 12.06
N ASN A 43 -2.04 7.25 12.59
CA ASN A 43 -2.46 8.58 12.15
C ASN A 43 -1.38 9.63 12.40
N ALA A 44 -0.71 9.56 13.54
CA ALA A 44 0.41 10.47 13.85
C ALA A 44 1.57 10.29 12.87
N LYS A 45 1.87 9.05 12.49
CA LYS A 45 2.98 8.73 11.59
C LYS A 45 2.68 9.08 10.13
N THR A 46 1.42 9.13 9.74
CA THR A 46 1.00 9.32 8.34
C THR A 46 0.28 10.66 8.11
N GLN A 47 0.45 11.65 8.99
CA GLN A 47 -0.21 12.95 8.86
C GLN A 47 0.09 13.67 7.56
N ASP A 48 1.29 13.53 7.03
CA ASP A 48 1.72 14.13 5.77
C ASP A 48 1.23 13.38 4.54
N GLN A 49 0.56 12.26 4.73
CA GLN A 49 0.07 11.39 3.65
C GLN A 49 -1.43 11.15 3.77
N ILE A 50 -2.17 12.17 4.22
CA ILE A 50 -3.61 12.07 4.42
C ILE A 50 -4.33 11.75 3.10
N GLY A 51 -5.22 10.77 3.14
CA GLY A 51 -6.00 10.37 1.97
C GLY A 51 -5.32 9.40 1.01
N VAL A 52 -4.03 9.13 1.19
CA VAL A 52 -3.30 8.16 0.39
C VAL A 52 -3.38 6.79 1.05
N VAL A 53 -3.68 5.75 0.27
CA VAL A 53 -3.70 4.38 0.78
C VAL A 53 -2.26 3.94 1.07
N ILE A 54 -2.03 3.52 2.31
CA ILE A 54 -0.70 3.10 2.77
C ILE A 54 -0.76 1.66 3.23
N PRO A 55 0.06 0.76 2.65
CA PRO A 55 0.19 -0.60 3.17
C PRO A 55 0.89 -0.56 4.53
N VAL A 56 0.35 -1.29 5.48
CA VAL A 56 0.96 -1.42 6.80
C VAL A 56 1.10 -2.88 7.17
N ILE A 57 2.25 -3.24 7.72
CA ILE A 57 2.51 -4.58 8.23
C ILE A 57 2.62 -4.47 9.75
N ILE A 58 1.69 -5.12 10.44
CA ILE A 58 1.61 -5.09 11.90
C ILE A 58 2.10 -6.41 12.44
N THR A 59 3.12 -6.39 13.28
CA THR A 59 3.62 -7.57 13.98
C THR A 59 3.07 -7.59 15.39
N ILE A 60 2.39 -8.66 15.75
CA ILE A 60 1.74 -8.83 17.04
C ILE A 60 2.54 -9.82 17.86
N TYR A 61 2.85 -9.45 19.10
CA TYR A 61 3.67 -10.25 20.00
C TYR A 61 2.82 -10.99 21.04
N ALA A 62 3.42 -11.97 21.70
CA ALA A 62 2.72 -12.83 22.64
C ALA A 62 2.14 -12.07 23.86
N ASP A 63 2.70 -10.94 24.22
CA ASP A 63 2.21 -10.08 25.30
C ASP A 63 1.12 -9.10 24.87
N ARG A 64 0.60 -9.27 23.65
CA ARG A 64 -0.42 -8.41 23.01
C ARG A 64 0.09 -7.03 22.64
N SER A 65 1.39 -6.79 22.74
CA SER A 65 1.98 -5.58 22.16
C SER A 65 2.12 -5.75 20.67
N PHE A 66 2.32 -4.63 19.98
CA PHE A 66 2.46 -4.66 18.53
C PHE A 66 3.54 -3.67 18.08
N SER A 67 4.11 -3.94 16.92
CA SER A 67 4.89 -2.96 16.16
C SER A 67 4.35 -2.95 14.74
N PHE A 68 4.54 -1.84 14.04
CA PHE A 68 4.10 -1.75 12.66
C PHE A 68 5.11 -0.98 11.83
N ILE A 69 5.15 -1.32 10.55
CA ILE A 69 5.91 -0.57 9.55
C ILE A 69 4.96 -0.16 8.44
N THR A 70 5.17 1.04 7.92
CA THR A 70 4.42 1.54 6.76
C THR A 70 5.31 1.42 5.54
N LYS A 71 4.69 1.12 4.40
CA LYS A 71 5.38 1.04 3.11
C LYS A 71 4.89 2.14 2.20
N THR A 72 5.52 2.28 1.04
CA THR A 72 5.06 3.23 0.02
C THR A 72 3.67 2.84 -0.48
N PRO A 73 2.88 3.79 -1.01
CA PRO A 73 1.54 3.48 -1.52
C PRO A 73 1.58 2.35 -2.56
N PRO A 74 0.52 1.52 -2.66
CA PRO A 74 0.49 0.45 -3.65
C PRO A 74 0.65 0.99 -5.07
N ALA A 75 1.34 0.25 -5.92
CA ALA A 75 1.54 0.63 -7.32
C ALA A 75 0.21 0.87 -8.04
N SER A 76 -0.80 0.05 -7.74
CA SER A 76 -2.13 0.20 -8.33
C SER A 76 -2.77 1.55 -8.02
N VAL A 77 -2.62 2.04 -6.80
CA VAL A 77 -3.15 3.34 -6.39
C VAL A 77 -2.43 4.47 -7.14
N LEU A 78 -1.10 4.40 -7.20
CA LEU A 78 -0.29 5.40 -7.87
C LEU A 78 -0.59 5.44 -9.38
N LEU A 79 -0.77 4.29 -10.00
CA LEU A 79 -1.12 4.19 -11.41
C LEU A 79 -2.51 4.77 -11.70
N LYS A 80 -3.49 4.51 -10.84
CA LYS A 80 -4.82 5.10 -10.99
C LYS A 80 -4.77 6.63 -10.91
N GLN A 81 -3.99 7.16 -9.99
CA GLN A 81 -3.82 8.61 -9.87
C GLN A 81 -3.13 9.20 -11.10
N ALA A 82 -2.10 8.55 -11.61
CA ALA A 82 -1.37 9.01 -12.79
C ALA A 82 -2.23 8.98 -14.04
N ALA A 83 -3.06 7.95 -14.21
CA ALA A 83 -3.97 7.80 -15.33
C ALA A 83 -5.28 8.58 -15.13
N LYS A 84 -5.50 9.16 -13.95
CA LYS A 84 -6.71 9.90 -13.58
C LYS A 84 -7.99 9.07 -13.71
N ILE A 85 -7.92 7.81 -13.32
CA ILE A 85 -9.07 6.90 -13.31
C ILE A 85 -9.40 6.48 -11.87
N ALA A 86 -10.69 6.20 -11.63
CA ALA A 86 -11.15 5.79 -10.31
C ALA A 86 -10.99 4.29 -10.08
N LYS A 87 -11.04 3.49 -11.13
CA LYS A 87 -11.02 2.02 -11.04
C LYS A 87 -10.31 1.42 -12.24
N GLY A 88 -9.57 0.35 -12.00
CA GLY A 88 -8.94 -0.43 -13.07
C GLY A 88 -9.95 -1.27 -13.84
N SER A 89 -9.50 -1.86 -14.96
CA SER A 89 -10.34 -2.70 -15.80
C SER A 89 -10.59 -4.07 -15.17
N SER A 90 -11.80 -4.57 -15.28
CA SER A 90 -12.12 -5.95 -14.93
C SER A 90 -11.68 -6.95 -16.01
N GLN A 91 -11.45 -6.45 -17.22
CA GLN A 91 -10.99 -7.26 -18.36
C GLN A 91 -9.79 -6.58 -19.04
N PRO A 92 -8.62 -6.54 -18.39
CA PRO A 92 -7.49 -5.71 -18.84
C PRO A 92 -6.95 -6.11 -20.21
N ASN A 93 -7.15 -7.34 -20.64
CA ASN A 93 -6.73 -7.79 -21.96
C ASN A 93 -7.61 -7.26 -23.07
N ARG A 94 -8.86 -6.95 -22.76
CA ARG A 94 -9.86 -6.54 -23.75
C ARG A 94 -10.22 -5.06 -23.64
N GLU A 95 -10.33 -4.54 -22.42
CA GLU A 95 -10.72 -3.17 -22.16
C GLU A 95 -9.55 -2.41 -21.52
N LYS A 96 -9.12 -1.35 -22.19
CA LYS A 96 -8.15 -0.41 -21.66
C LYS A 96 -8.90 0.80 -21.09
N VAL A 97 -8.64 1.14 -19.86
CA VAL A 97 -9.38 2.18 -19.14
C VAL A 97 -8.59 3.48 -18.95
N GLY A 98 -7.31 3.48 -19.27
CA GLY A 98 -6.47 4.66 -19.12
C GLY A 98 -5.11 4.50 -19.77
N GLU A 99 -4.35 5.58 -19.76
CA GLU A 99 -3.00 5.63 -20.31
C GLU A 99 -2.09 6.37 -19.34
N VAL A 100 -0.83 5.93 -19.26
CA VAL A 100 0.22 6.62 -18.52
C VAL A 100 1.44 6.77 -19.42
N THR A 101 2.18 7.86 -19.25
CA THR A 101 3.43 8.04 -19.99
C THR A 101 4.55 7.28 -19.31
N ARG A 102 5.59 6.98 -20.07
CA ARG A 102 6.78 6.33 -19.53
C ARG A 102 7.44 7.15 -18.41
N LYS A 103 7.36 8.48 -18.51
CA LYS A 103 7.87 9.37 -17.47
C LYS A 103 7.10 9.23 -16.17
N GLN A 104 5.77 9.08 -16.23
CA GLN A 104 4.95 8.82 -15.05
C GLN A 104 5.30 7.48 -14.41
N ILE A 105 5.57 6.46 -15.20
CA ILE A 105 6.05 5.16 -14.72
C ILE A 105 7.39 5.32 -14.01
N GLU A 106 8.29 6.11 -14.58
CA GLU A 106 9.60 6.38 -13.97
C GLU A 106 9.45 7.05 -12.60
N ASP A 107 8.58 8.04 -12.48
CA ASP A 107 8.32 8.75 -11.22
C ASP A 107 7.77 7.79 -10.15
N ILE A 108 6.84 6.92 -10.53
CA ILE A 108 6.27 5.91 -9.63
C ILE A 108 7.36 4.92 -9.20
N ALA A 109 8.19 4.47 -10.13
CA ALA A 109 9.27 3.54 -9.84
C ALA A 109 10.28 4.14 -8.85
N LYS A 110 10.64 5.41 -9.01
CA LYS A 110 11.52 6.11 -8.09
C LYS A 110 10.94 6.17 -6.68
N MET A 111 9.65 6.46 -6.57
CA MET A 111 8.96 6.53 -5.30
C MET A 111 8.94 5.19 -4.57
N LYS A 112 8.77 4.09 -5.31
CA LYS A 112 8.67 2.74 -4.73
C LYS A 112 10.00 1.99 -4.68
N MET A 113 11.10 2.59 -5.10
CA MET A 113 12.38 1.89 -5.24
C MET A 113 12.82 1.18 -3.96
N GLU A 114 12.55 1.77 -2.81
CA GLU A 114 12.89 1.21 -1.50
C GLU A 114 12.12 -0.07 -1.16
N ASP A 115 10.92 -0.25 -1.73
CA ASP A 115 10.07 -1.41 -1.46
C ASP A 115 10.12 -2.45 -2.58
N LEU A 116 10.74 -2.12 -3.71
CA LEU A 116 10.80 -3.01 -4.85
C LEU A 116 12.05 -3.90 -4.83
N ASN A 117 11.90 -5.09 -5.38
CA ASN A 117 12.98 -6.05 -5.55
C ASN A 117 13.71 -5.81 -6.88
N ALA A 118 14.11 -4.56 -7.12
CA ALA A 118 14.77 -4.17 -8.37
C ALA A 118 16.15 -3.60 -8.05
N TYR A 119 17.11 -3.92 -8.92
CA TYR A 119 18.49 -3.44 -8.76
C TYR A 119 18.72 -2.06 -9.37
N ASP A 120 17.93 -1.71 -10.39
CA ASP A 120 18.04 -0.42 -11.06
C ASP A 120 16.66 0.14 -11.41
N LEU A 121 16.65 1.39 -11.86
CA LEU A 121 15.39 2.09 -12.18
C LEU A 121 14.65 1.45 -13.33
N GLU A 122 15.35 0.97 -14.35
CA GLU A 122 14.73 0.35 -15.51
C GLU A 122 13.97 -0.92 -15.13
N GLN A 123 14.54 -1.75 -14.27
CA GLN A 123 13.87 -2.94 -13.77
C GLN A 123 12.65 -2.58 -12.92
N ALA A 124 12.78 -1.54 -12.08
CA ALA A 124 11.64 -1.05 -11.31
C ALA A 124 10.51 -0.58 -12.21
N MET A 125 10.83 0.13 -13.31
CA MET A 125 9.84 0.58 -14.28
C MET A 125 9.12 -0.60 -14.92
N ARG A 126 9.82 -1.68 -15.25
CA ARG A 126 9.21 -2.89 -15.81
C ARG A 126 8.21 -3.52 -14.86
N ILE A 127 8.52 -3.54 -13.57
CA ILE A 127 7.60 -4.06 -12.55
C ILE A 127 6.32 -3.23 -12.54
N ILE A 128 6.44 -1.91 -12.55
CA ILE A 128 5.30 -1.00 -12.55
C ILE A 128 4.49 -1.11 -13.86
N GLU A 129 5.17 -1.22 -15.00
CA GLU A 129 4.51 -1.42 -16.30
C GLU A 129 3.69 -2.71 -16.32
N GLY A 130 4.19 -3.78 -15.73
CA GLY A 130 3.45 -5.03 -15.60
C GLY A 130 2.18 -4.87 -14.78
N THR A 131 2.25 -4.12 -13.68
CA THR A 131 1.08 -3.80 -12.86
C THR A 131 0.07 -2.98 -13.65
N ALA A 132 0.53 -1.96 -14.38
CA ALA A 132 -0.34 -1.13 -15.24
C ALA A 132 -1.06 -1.97 -16.27
N ARG A 133 -0.35 -2.87 -16.92
CA ARG A 133 -0.91 -3.78 -17.91
C ARG A 133 -2.00 -4.66 -17.31
N SER A 134 -1.79 -5.17 -16.10
CA SER A 134 -2.79 -5.98 -15.41
C SER A 134 -4.02 -5.20 -14.99
N MET A 135 -3.93 -3.87 -14.93
CA MET A 135 -5.04 -2.98 -14.60
C MET A 135 -5.78 -2.44 -15.81
N GLY A 136 -5.32 -2.75 -17.03
CA GLY A 136 -5.89 -2.19 -18.25
C GLY A 136 -5.40 -0.77 -18.55
N ILE A 137 -4.24 -0.40 -18.06
CA ILE A 137 -3.62 0.89 -18.32
C ILE A 137 -2.49 0.69 -19.34
N GLN A 138 -2.54 1.46 -20.43
CA GLN A 138 -1.52 1.43 -21.47
C GLN A 138 -0.35 2.36 -21.10
N VAL A 139 0.86 1.93 -21.41
CA VAL A 139 2.05 2.77 -21.26
C VAL A 139 2.41 3.31 -22.65
N VAL A 140 2.42 4.61 -22.78
CA VAL A 140 2.68 5.29 -24.05
C VAL A 140 3.99 6.08 -24.03
#